data_642b706573e20b2216e50e2dff919da8
#
_entry.id   642b706573e20b2216e50e2dff919da8
#
_cell.length_a   1.000
_cell.length_b   1.000
_cell.length_c   1.000
_cell.angle_alpha   90.00
_cell.angle_beta   90.00
_cell.angle_gamma   90.00
#
_symmetry.space_group_name_H-M   'P 1'
#
loop_
_entity.id
_entity.type
_entity.pdbx_description
1 polymer ?
#
loop_
_entity_poly.entity_id
_entity_poly.type
_entity_poly.pdbx_seq_one_letter_code
_entity_poly.pdbx_strand_id
1 'polypeptide(L)'
;ATLSGKATLKAGSVTVTCNVSASTGTVPAAPGNQNPAGAVSSPISPPTYSSCSSSIPGVTPTVTTSGAWTVSMQNGSPITATMTVPVGGLVVHTTGLATCTVTAAPTAPGAVGGTWVNGAPPSLTFTNASVPVQVTGTFGCPTSATSSTFNAVYKVTDTTDPTQQITVGP
;
A
#
# COMPACT_ATOMS: atom_id res chain seq x y z
N ALA A 1 2.95 -8.86 7.11
CA ALA A 1 1.65 -8.26 6.81
C ALA A 1 1.00 -9.02 5.67
N THR A 2 -0.26 -9.38 5.85
CA THR A 2 -1.05 -10.14 4.86
C THR A 2 -2.39 -9.44 4.66
N LEU A 3 -2.83 -9.29 3.41
CA LEU A 3 -4.10 -8.67 3.06
C LEU A 3 -5.28 -9.42 3.68
N SER A 4 -6.18 -8.68 4.31
CA SER A 4 -7.47 -9.16 4.81
C SER A 4 -8.58 -8.56 3.94
N GLY A 5 -9.17 -9.37 3.09
CA GLY A 5 -10.16 -8.91 2.12
C GLY A 5 -9.54 -8.55 0.77
N LYS A 6 -9.79 -7.35 0.28
CA LYS A 6 -9.36 -6.90 -1.05
C LYS A 6 -8.56 -5.60 -0.97
N ALA A 7 -7.55 -5.48 -1.81
CA ALA A 7 -6.89 -4.20 -2.07
C ALA A 7 -7.46 -3.60 -3.36
N THR A 8 -7.79 -2.30 -3.32
CA THR A 8 -8.29 -1.59 -4.49
C THR A 8 -7.47 -0.33 -4.78
N LEU A 9 -7.15 -0.14 -6.05
CA LEU A 9 -6.55 1.09 -6.57
C LEU A 9 -7.51 1.67 -7.61
N LYS A 10 -7.97 2.90 -7.40
CA LYS A 10 -8.90 3.58 -8.30
C LYS A 10 -8.26 4.83 -8.87
N ALA A 11 -8.04 4.86 -10.19
CA ALA A 11 -7.58 6.02 -10.94
C ALA A 11 -8.68 6.46 -11.91
N GLY A 12 -9.19 7.68 -11.76
CA GLY A 12 -10.37 8.14 -12.51
C GLY A 12 -11.58 7.23 -12.31
N SER A 13 -12.15 6.71 -13.40
CA SER A 13 -13.27 5.77 -13.38
C SER A 13 -12.85 4.30 -13.30
N VAL A 14 -11.54 3.99 -13.40
CA VAL A 14 -11.03 2.62 -13.45
C VAL A 14 -10.58 2.17 -12.06
N THR A 15 -11.06 1.00 -11.65
CA THR A 15 -10.66 0.35 -10.39
C THR A 15 -9.96 -0.97 -10.70
N VAL A 16 -8.79 -1.15 -10.13
CA VAL A 16 -8.08 -2.45 -10.07
C VAL A 16 -8.27 -3.01 -8.67
N THR A 17 -8.70 -4.27 -8.60
CA THR A 17 -8.95 -5.00 -7.36
C THR A 17 -8.05 -6.22 -7.32
N CYS A 18 -7.24 -6.37 -6.27
CA CYS A 18 -6.38 -7.53 -6.03
C CYS A 18 -6.85 -8.27 -4.77
N ASN A 19 -6.91 -9.61 -4.84
CA ASN A 19 -7.40 -10.44 -3.74
C ASN A 19 -6.26 -10.95 -2.84
N VAL A 20 -5.02 -10.85 -3.30
CA VAL A 20 -3.84 -11.30 -2.55
C VAL A 20 -2.80 -10.18 -2.52
N SER A 21 -2.29 -9.88 -1.34
CA SER A 21 -1.15 -9.00 -1.15
C SER A 21 -0.45 -9.37 0.16
N ALA A 22 0.88 -9.32 0.14
CA ALA A 22 1.70 -9.54 1.32
C ALA A 22 2.96 -8.69 1.26
N SER A 23 3.50 -8.38 2.43
CA SER A 23 4.78 -7.72 2.62
C SER A 23 5.40 -8.20 3.93
N THR A 24 6.72 -8.27 3.97
CA THR A 24 7.51 -8.51 5.19
C THR A 24 8.22 -7.23 5.58
N GLY A 25 8.62 -7.13 6.84
CA GLY A 25 9.37 -5.97 7.32
C GLY A 25 10.06 -6.27 8.62
N THR A 26 10.85 -5.32 9.09
CA THR A 26 11.58 -5.43 10.36
C THR A 26 11.21 -4.25 11.24
N VAL A 27 10.68 -4.54 12.42
CA VAL A 27 10.52 -3.53 13.46
C VAL A 27 11.89 -3.24 14.07
N PRO A 28 12.33 -1.97 14.17
CA PRO A 28 13.59 -1.66 14.80
C PRO A 28 13.66 -2.17 16.24
N ALA A 29 14.85 -2.62 16.66
CA ALA A 29 15.09 -2.96 18.07
C ALA A 29 15.18 -1.69 18.93
N ALA A 30 14.97 -1.84 20.23
CA ALA A 30 15.16 -0.75 21.18
C ALA A 30 16.64 -0.26 21.15
N PRO A 31 16.90 1.05 21.26
CA PRO A 31 15.97 2.17 21.41
C PRO A 31 15.37 2.68 20.06
N GLY A 32 15.75 2.12 18.92
CA GLY A 32 15.31 2.57 17.59
C GLY A 32 13.81 2.46 17.33
N ASN A 33 13.08 1.64 18.11
CA ASN A 33 11.62 1.52 18.11
C ASN A 33 10.92 2.57 18.99
N GLN A 34 11.64 3.54 19.52
CA GLN A 34 11.13 4.59 20.40
C GLN A 34 11.43 5.96 19.80
N ASN A 35 10.39 6.76 19.64
CA ASN A 35 10.51 8.16 19.19
C ASN A 35 9.40 9.01 19.83
N PRO A 36 9.66 9.60 21.02
CA PRO A 36 8.67 10.44 21.69
C PRO A 36 8.22 11.67 20.90
N ALA A 37 9.04 12.10 19.95
CA ALA A 37 8.79 13.31 19.16
C ALA A 37 8.13 13.04 17.79
N GLY A 38 7.94 11.79 17.39
CA GLY A 38 7.40 11.50 16.06
C GLY A 38 7.19 10.02 15.77
N ALA A 39 7.01 9.72 14.51
CA ALA A 39 6.77 8.37 14.05
C ALA A 39 8.03 7.49 14.07
N VAL A 40 7.85 6.21 14.33
CA VAL A 40 8.88 5.18 14.14
C VAL A 40 8.72 4.58 12.76
N SER A 41 9.78 4.54 11.98
CA SER A 41 9.80 4.01 10.62
C SER A 41 10.43 2.62 10.57
N SER A 42 9.79 1.73 9.84
CA SER A 42 10.22 0.35 9.59
C SER A 42 10.36 0.09 8.10
N PRO A 43 11.50 -0.43 7.62
CA PRO A 43 11.61 -0.87 6.24
C PRO A 43 10.73 -2.09 6.01
N ILE A 44 10.10 -2.15 4.83
CA ILE A 44 9.31 -3.29 4.39
C ILE A 44 9.75 -3.74 2.99
N SER A 45 9.53 -5.01 2.68
CA SER A 45 9.64 -5.49 1.31
C SER A 45 8.58 -4.83 0.43
N PRO A 46 8.83 -4.61 -0.87
CA PRO A 46 7.79 -4.17 -1.78
C PRO A 46 6.56 -5.09 -1.66
N PRO A 47 5.35 -4.56 -1.39
CA PRO A 47 4.16 -5.39 -1.27
C PRO A 47 3.87 -6.14 -2.57
N THR A 48 3.62 -7.43 -2.49
CA THR A 48 3.17 -8.21 -3.65
C THR A 48 1.67 -8.00 -3.87
N TYR A 49 1.23 -8.06 -5.13
CA TYR A 49 -0.18 -8.05 -5.48
C TYR A 49 -0.46 -9.11 -6.54
N SER A 50 -1.49 -9.94 -6.32
CA SER A 50 -1.90 -10.97 -7.28
C SER A 50 -3.41 -11.21 -7.25
N SER A 51 -3.88 -12.06 -8.18
CA SER A 51 -5.31 -12.29 -8.42
C SER A 51 -6.05 -10.96 -8.61
N CYS A 52 -5.49 -10.13 -9.50
CA CYS A 52 -6.02 -8.80 -9.78
C CYS A 52 -7.02 -8.82 -10.93
N SER A 53 -8.04 -7.98 -10.84
CA SER A 53 -9.05 -7.76 -11.88
C SER A 53 -9.31 -6.28 -12.08
N SER A 54 -9.79 -5.90 -13.26
CA SER A 54 -10.20 -4.54 -13.61
C SER A 54 -11.71 -4.39 -13.55
N SER A 55 -12.19 -3.19 -13.25
CA SER A 55 -13.61 -2.82 -13.40
C SER A 55 -14.05 -2.74 -14.86
N ILE A 56 -13.11 -2.72 -15.81
CA ILE A 56 -13.40 -2.72 -17.24
C ILE A 56 -13.35 -4.17 -17.76
N PRO A 57 -14.44 -4.71 -18.30
CA PRO A 57 -14.46 -6.04 -18.90
C PRO A 57 -13.43 -6.17 -20.02
N GLY A 58 -12.77 -7.32 -20.11
CA GLY A 58 -11.75 -7.59 -21.15
C GLY A 58 -10.42 -6.88 -20.94
N VAL A 59 -10.20 -6.27 -19.77
CA VAL A 59 -8.93 -5.65 -19.35
C VAL A 59 -8.34 -6.44 -18.19
N THR A 60 -7.12 -6.93 -18.37
CA THR A 60 -6.38 -7.70 -17.36
C THR A 60 -5.25 -6.86 -16.78
N PRO A 61 -5.27 -6.55 -15.47
CA PRO A 61 -4.19 -5.81 -14.81
C PRO A 61 -3.11 -6.75 -14.27
N THR A 62 -1.88 -6.30 -14.34
CA THR A 62 -0.71 -6.84 -13.62
C THR A 62 -0.11 -5.73 -12.78
N VAL A 63 0.15 -6.01 -11.52
CA VAL A 63 0.75 -5.06 -10.57
C VAL A 63 2.16 -5.52 -10.28
N THR A 64 3.12 -4.63 -10.45
CA THR A 64 4.53 -4.82 -10.09
C THR A 64 4.95 -3.79 -9.08
N THR A 65 5.80 -4.18 -8.14
CA THR A 65 6.32 -3.31 -7.09
C THR A 65 7.83 -3.44 -7.01
N SER A 66 8.51 -2.35 -6.67
CA SER A 66 9.96 -2.30 -6.57
C SER A 66 10.42 -1.18 -5.64
N GLY A 67 11.73 -1.15 -5.34
CA GLY A 67 12.36 -0.09 -4.58
C GLY A 67 12.26 -0.27 -3.06
N ALA A 68 12.72 0.74 -2.32
CA ALA A 68 12.76 0.74 -0.86
C ALA A 68 11.46 1.33 -0.29
N TRP A 69 10.64 0.48 0.28
CA TRP A 69 9.37 0.84 0.92
C TRP A 69 9.56 0.97 2.43
N THR A 70 8.79 1.83 3.05
CA THR A 70 8.75 1.96 4.51
C THR A 70 7.32 2.10 5.00
N VAL A 71 7.08 1.69 6.24
CA VAL A 71 5.87 2.04 6.99
C VAL A 71 6.32 2.73 8.26
N SER A 72 5.78 3.89 8.53
CA SER A 72 5.99 4.61 9.79
C SER A 72 4.68 4.65 10.57
N MET A 73 4.80 4.54 11.90
CA MET A 73 3.67 4.56 12.80
C MET A 73 3.92 5.53 13.94
N GLN A 74 2.87 6.27 14.31
CA GLN A 74 2.92 7.21 15.42
C GLN A 74 1.78 6.94 16.38
N ASN A 75 2.14 6.82 17.65
CA ASN A 75 1.16 6.72 18.73
C ASN A 75 0.29 7.98 18.77
N GLY A 76 -0.98 7.80 19.08
CA GLY A 76 -1.97 8.86 19.13
C GLY A 76 -3.39 8.29 19.21
N SER A 77 -4.39 9.16 19.10
CA SER A 77 -5.79 8.76 19.05
C SER A 77 -6.48 9.44 17.85
N PRO A 78 -6.58 8.74 16.72
CA PRO A 78 -6.16 7.37 16.42
C PRO A 78 -4.64 7.22 16.26
N ILE A 79 -4.12 5.98 16.34
CA ILE A 79 -2.75 5.67 15.93
C ILE A 79 -2.67 5.84 14.41
N THR A 80 -1.76 6.70 13.96
CA THR A 80 -1.57 6.96 12.53
C THR A 80 -0.47 6.09 11.95
N ALA A 81 -0.63 5.75 10.68
CA ALA A 81 0.37 5.04 9.90
C ALA A 81 0.59 5.75 8.57
N THR A 82 1.80 5.69 8.04
CA THR A 82 2.13 6.19 6.71
C THR A 82 2.98 5.17 5.99
N MET A 83 2.51 4.68 4.84
CA MET A 83 3.29 3.87 3.93
C MET A 83 3.95 4.79 2.91
N THR A 84 5.27 4.71 2.77
CA THR A 84 6.00 5.47 1.77
C THR A 84 6.28 4.59 0.56
N VAL A 85 5.73 5.01 -0.58
CA VAL A 85 5.96 4.39 -1.88
C VAL A 85 7.15 5.09 -2.53
N PRO A 86 8.24 4.40 -2.88
CA PRO A 86 9.37 5.02 -3.56
C PRO A 86 8.98 5.49 -4.98
N VAL A 87 9.80 6.30 -5.58
CA VAL A 87 9.55 6.81 -6.95
C VAL A 87 9.36 5.63 -7.91
N GLY A 88 8.22 5.59 -8.59
CA GLY A 88 7.85 4.50 -9.49
C GLY A 88 7.70 3.15 -8.80
N GLY A 89 7.57 3.14 -7.46
CA GLY A 89 7.61 1.91 -6.65
C GLY A 89 6.43 0.94 -6.87
N LEU A 90 5.34 1.39 -7.49
CA LEU A 90 4.24 0.54 -7.90
C LEU A 90 3.82 0.93 -9.32
N VAL A 91 3.73 -0.09 -10.18
CA VAL A 91 3.27 0.06 -11.56
C VAL A 91 2.15 -0.94 -11.82
N VAL A 92 1.02 -0.44 -12.30
CA VAL A 92 -0.05 -1.27 -12.85
C VAL A 92 0.01 -1.22 -14.36
N HIS A 93 0.18 -2.36 -14.99
CA HIS A 93 0.10 -2.51 -16.44
C HIS A 93 -1.17 -3.27 -16.80
N THR A 94 -1.93 -2.79 -17.79
CA THR A 94 -3.13 -3.48 -18.26
C THR A 94 -2.95 -3.96 -19.70
N THR A 95 -3.58 -5.08 -20.00
CA THR A 95 -3.62 -5.67 -21.35
C THR A 95 -5.06 -5.98 -21.73
N GLY A 96 -5.32 -6.28 -23.01
CA GLY A 96 -6.63 -6.55 -23.55
C GLY A 96 -7.25 -5.35 -24.25
N LEU A 97 -8.49 -5.00 -23.96
CA LEU A 97 -9.22 -3.93 -24.65
C LEU A 97 -8.62 -2.52 -24.40
N ALA A 98 -7.90 -2.34 -23.31
CA ALA A 98 -7.16 -1.11 -23.02
C ALA A 98 -5.78 -1.46 -22.48
N THR A 99 -4.74 -0.85 -23.06
CA THR A 99 -3.35 -0.98 -22.62
C THR A 99 -2.93 0.31 -21.93
N CYS A 100 -2.93 0.28 -20.60
CA CYS A 100 -2.61 1.40 -19.74
C CYS A 100 -1.42 1.06 -18.84
N THR A 101 -0.63 2.07 -18.52
CA THR A 101 0.39 2.01 -17.48
C THR A 101 0.08 3.08 -16.44
N VAL A 102 -0.12 2.67 -15.19
CA VAL A 102 -0.32 3.56 -14.05
C VAL A 102 0.90 3.45 -13.16
N THR A 103 1.65 4.53 -13.02
CA THR A 103 2.84 4.61 -12.17
C THR A 103 2.50 5.40 -10.91
N ALA A 104 2.60 4.78 -9.75
CA ALA A 104 2.47 5.47 -8.46
C ALA A 104 3.76 6.21 -8.10
N ALA A 105 3.63 7.35 -7.44
CA ALA A 105 4.75 8.19 -7.03
C ALA A 105 5.69 8.52 -8.21
N PRO A 106 5.20 9.10 -9.31
CA PRO A 106 5.96 9.17 -10.57
C PRO A 106 7.20 10.05 -10.50
N THR A 107 7.24 11.07 -9.63
CA THR A 107 8.33 12.07 -9.61
C THR A 107 9.01 12.21 -8.25
N ALA A 108 8.30 11.85 -7.18
CA ALA A 108 8.82 11.90 -5.81
C ALA A 108 8.19 10.77 -5.00
N PRO A 109 8.79 10.32 -3.87
CA PRO A 109 8.17 9.34 -3.00
C PRO A 109 6.77 9.77 -2.56
N GLY A 110 5.82 8.86 -2.59
CA GLY A 110 4.43 9.11 -2.21
C GLY A 110 4.13 8.63 -0.79
N ALA A 111 3.55 9.51 0.03
CA ALA A 111 3.07 9.16 1.36
C ALA A 111 1.60 8.72 1.28
N VAL A 112 1.31 7.51 1.73
CA VAL A 112 -0.03 6.91 1.75
C VAL A 112 -0.47 6.78 3.20
N GLY A 113 -1.39 7.64 3.62
CA GLY A 113 -1.89 7.69 5.00
C GLY A 113 -2.81 6.52 5.33
N GLY A 114 -2.67 5.99 6.52
CA GLY A 114 -3.49 4.92 7.07
C GLY A 114 -3.65 5.02 8.58
N THR A 115 -4.30 4.03 9.16
CA THR A 115 -4.48 3.88 10.61
C THR A 115 -4.03 2.51 11.06
N TRP A 116 -3.53 2.46 12.30
CA TRP A 116 -3.17 1.23 12.96
C TRP A 116 -4.12 0.97 14.12
N VAL A 117 -4.49 -0.29 14.31
CA VAL A 117 -5.24 -0.75 15.47
C VAL A 117 -4.48 -1.90 16.11
N ASN A 118 -4.09 -1.72 17.39
CA ASN A 118 -3.54 -2.81 18.18
C ASN A 118 -4.58 -3.92 18.34
N GLY A 119 -4.16 -5.16 18.32
CA GLY A 119 -5.06 -6.32 18.44
C GLY A 119 -4.30 -7.63 18.24
N ALA A 120 -5.04 -8.72 18.22
CA ALA A 120 -4.53 -10.08 18.05
C ALA A 120 -5.17 -10.77 16.83
N PRO A 121 -4.62 -10.62 15.63
CA PRO A 121 -3.49 -9.80 15.22
C PRO A 121 -3.86 -8.32 15.03
N PRO A 122 -2.88 -7.40 15.14
CA PRO A 122 -3.10 -5.99 14.84
C PRO A 122 -3.39 -5.76 13.36
N SER A 123 -3.98 -4.60 13.05
CA SER A 123 -4.36 -4.26 11.68
C SER A 123 -3.87 -2.88 11.24
N LEU A 124 -3.38 -2.84 10.00
CA LEU A 124 -3.06 -1.62 9.27
C LEU A 124 -4.11 -1.39 8.19
N THR A 125 -4.80 -0.26 8.24
CA THR A 125 -5.93 0.06 7.36
C THR A 125 -5.66 1.31 6.55
N PHE A 126 -5.86 1.22 5.25
CA PHE A 126 -5.88 2.34 4.32
C PHE A 126 -7.32 2.53 3.82
N THR A 127 -7.88 3.71 4.03
CA THR A 127 -9.24 4.04 3.60
C THR A 127 -9.21 5.30 2.76
N ASN A 128 -9.55 5.16 1.47
CA ASN A 128 -9.54 6.24 0.50
C ASN A 128 -8.22 7.03 0.50
N ALA A 129 -7.11 6.34 0.78
CA ALA A 129 -5.81 6.96 0.85
C ALA A 129 -5.37 7.43 -0.54
N SER A 130 -4.99 8.70 -0.66
CA SER A 130 -4.56 9.28 -1.92
C SER A 130 -3.13 8.86 -2.26
N VAL A 131 -2.91 8.48 -3.50
CA VAL A 131 -1.58 8.14 -4.05
C VAL A 131 -1.37 8.93 -5.32
N PRO A 132 -0.32 9.77 -5.43
CA PRO A 132 0.00 10.44 -6.69
C PRO A 132 0.28 9.41 -7.77
N VAL A 133 -0.29 9.60 -8.96
CA VAL A 133 -0.07 8.69 -10.09
C VAL A 133 0.15 9.47 -11.39
N GLN A 134 0.83 8.82 -12.33
CA GLN A 134 0.85 9.16 -13.74
C GLN A 134 0.24 8.00 -14.52
N VAL A 135 -0.70 8.32 -15.41
CA VAL A 135 -1.33 7.33 -16.28
C VAL A 135 -0.97 7.61 -17.72
N THR A 136 -0.45 6.60 -18.39
CA THR A 136 -0.17 6.62 -19.83
C THR A 136 -0.88 5.46 -20.51
N GLY A 137 -1.14 5.57 -21.79
CA GLY A 137 -1.74 4.46 -22.54
C GLY A 137 -2.61 4.94 -23.71
N THR A 138 -3.37 3.97 -24.26
CA THR A 138 -4.23 4.14 -25.42
C THR A 138 -5.65 4.54 -25.03
N PHE A 139 -6.56 4.49 -25.99
CA PHE A 139 -7.99 4.75 -25.78
C PHE A 139 -8.55 3.92 -24.61
N GLY A 140 -9.36 4.55 -23.75
CA GLY A 140 -9.94 3.94 -22.56
C GLY A 140 -9.09 4.08 -21.29
N CYS A 141 -7.85 4.58 -21.38
CA CYS A 141 -7.03 4.85 -20.20
C CYS A 141 -7.38 6.20 -19.58
N PRO A 142 -7.47 6.30 -18.24
CA PRO A 142 -7.78 7.54 -17.54
C PRO A 142 -6.54 8.45 -17.44
N THR A 143 -5.99 8.88 -18.59
CA THR A 143 -4.72 9.61 -18.69
C THR A 143 -4.72 10.99 -18.04
N SER A 144 -5.90 11.54 -17.72
CA SER A 144 -6.03 12.79 -16.96
C SER A 144 -5.94 12.60 -15.45
N ALA A 145 -5.94 11.35 -14.95
CA ALA A 145 -5.85 11.08 -13.53
C ALA A 145 -4.43 11.34 -13.02
N THR A 146 -4.31 12.22 -12.02
CA THR A 146 -3.05 12.55 -11.33
C THR A 146 -2.97 11.95 -9.93
N SER A 147 -4.06 11.36 -9.45
CA SER A 147 -4.13 10.64 -8.18
C SER A 147 -4.95 9.37 -8.31
N SER A 148 -4.63 8.40 -7.49
CA SER A 148 -5.37 7.16 -7.28
C SER A 148 -5.84 7.09 -5.84
N THR A 149 -6.99 6.46 -5.60
CA THR A 149 -7.47 6.14 -4.27
C THR A 149 -7.10 4.70 -3.93
N PHE A 150 -6.45 4.49 -2.80
CA PHE A 150 -6.05 3.18 -2.31
C PHE A 150 -6.88 2.77 -1.09
N ASN A 151 -7.40 1.54 -1.11
CA ASN A 151 -8.07 0.93 0.04
C ASN A 151 -7.50 -0.48 0.25
N ALA A 152 -7.14 -0.79 1.48
CA ALA A 152 -6.67 -2.12 1.89
C ALA A 152 -6.72 -2.26 3.42
N VAL A 153 -6.88 -3.48 3.90
CA VAL A 153 -6.70 -3.84 5.31
C VAL A 153 -5.68 -4.97 5.37
N TYR A 154 -4.63 -4.77 6.14
CA TYR A 154 -3.62 -5.80 6.38
C TYR A 154 -3.67 -6.28 7.83
N LYS A 155 -3.58 -7.59 8.02
CA LYS A 155 -3.27 -8.20 9.31
C LYS A 155 -1.76 -8.36 9.41
N VAL A 156 -1.21 -7.94 10.55
CA VAL A 156 0.23 -7.96 10.77
C VAL A 156 0.54 -8.96 11.89
N THR A 157 1.49 -9.84 11.64
CA THR A 157 1.92 -10.86 12.60
C THR A 157 3.43 -10.84 12.72
N ASP A 158 3.96 -11.10 13.90
CA ASP A 158 5.37 -11.43 14.05
C ASP A 158 5.63 -12.80 13.43
N THR A 159 6.62 -12.89 12.56
CA THR A 159 6.99 -14.14 11.89
C THR A 159 7.99 -14.96 12.68
N THR A 160 8.67 -14.33 13.65
CA THR A 160 9.63 -14.99 14.54
C THR A 160 8.92 -15.63 15.73
N ASP A 161 7.93 -14.92 16.29
CA ASP A 161 7.08 -15.41 17.36
C ASP A 161 5.61 -15.01 17.10
N PRO A 162 4.82 -15.87 16.45
CA PRO A 162 3.42 -15.57 16.13
C PRO A 162 2.51 -15.38 17.35
N THR A 163 2.96 -15.72 18.56
CA THR A 163 2.21 -15.47 19.81
C THR A 163 2.40 -14.05 20.32
N GLN A 164 3.44 -13.36 19.88
CA GLN A 164 3.70 -11.96 20.20
C GLN A 164 2.89 -11.02 19.32
N GLN A 165 2.43 -9.92 19.91
CA GLN A 165 1.70 -8.89 19.19
C GLN A 165 2.59 -7.68 18.97
N ILE A 166 2.62 -7.18 17.73
CA ILE A 166 3.24 -5.90 17.43
C ILE A 166 2.29 -4.80 17.88
N THR A 167 2.74 -3.96 18.83
CA THR A 167 1.92 -2.88 19.38
C THR A 167 2.58 -1.53 19.15
N VAL A 168 1.74 -0.51 18.96
CA VAL A 168 2.14 0.90 18.97
C VAL A 168 1.59 1.51 20.24
N GLY A 169 2.46 2.09 21.04
CA GLY A 169 2.13 2.65 22.35
C GLY A 169 2.97 3.90 22.65
N PRO A 170 2.75 4.54 23.80
CA PRO A 170 3.50 5.70 24.26
C PRO A 170 4.97 5.38 24.55
#